data_2ffd80627ed3fe9e866bf25a4b8a3267
#
_entry.id   2ffd80627ed3fe9e866bf25a4b8a3267
#
_cell.length_a   1.000
_cell.length_b   1.000
_cell.length_c   1.000
_cell.angle_alpha   90.00
_cell.angle_beta   90.00
_cell.angle_gamma   90.00
#
_symmetry.space_group_name_H-M   'P 1'
#
loop_
_entity.id
_entity.type
_entity.pdbx_description
1 polymer ?
#
loop_
_entity_poly.entity_id
_entity_poly.type
_entity_poly.pdbx_seq_one_letter_code
_entity_poly.pdbx_strand_id
1 'polypeptide(L)'
;VGYGDGPRDPYGADGYGVGVYGADPYDDVPEHRPRARRRRRRGPVLAAVAVVLAGGGYWAATAGPLDSGADGGGPADPEARRTAERFLGGWSAGEMKAAARLTDSPAEAERILSSFTEGLEIAKPKLTAGRARADGDNGAEVAYTAKMPVRGLGTWTYEATLPLVREDGGQWRVRWELGAVHPKLTETEKFRLVREESEELDAVDRDGGAVSAADHPSLAGVLGLGGGQPQGAVQVVDRHSGDVRSTEARFGPRRDPGDGTLRTTVDPELQGAAEAAMERHAGGRNAGLVALDMDSGEVLAAANSPAAGFNRAFQGTYAPGSTWKVLTTAALLNKGAVAPETTVDCPKYLTVGKQFHNVETSEIPGATFREDFIHSCNTAFVALRGSLGDEEMTDFAERYFGIGEEWSTGVPSFDGEVPVPGDETEKAASLFGQGRLRANPLVMASVTATAATGTFRQPVIVAGQEPSASAEELPEGVVEQLRALMRDTVTEGSAQVLAGLPGDVGAKTGTAEVTATGPNNGWLVAYRDGVAVACVVEDAESGSGDAGPVVRDVLEAVG
;
A
#
# COMPACT_ATOMS: atom_id res chain seq x y z
N VAL A 1 -56.56 -22.43 37.94
CA VAL A 1 -57.46 -21.26 38.03
C VAL A 1 -56.56 -20.03 38.13
N GLY A 2 -56.64 -19.11 37.18
CA GLY A 2 -56.12 -17.76 37.30
C GLY A 2 -55.05 -17.39 36.28
N TYR A 3 -55.49 -16.79 35.19
CA TYR A 3 -54.71 -16.02 34.20
C TYR A 3 -54.19 -14.71 34.80
N GLY A 4 -53.01 -14.30 34.42
CA GLY A 4 -52.42 -12.99 34.73
C GLY A 4 -51.62 -12.49 33.55
N ASP A 5 -52.12 -11.39 32.92
CA ASP A 5 -51.56 -10.67 31.77
C ASP A 5 -50.15 -10.09 32.02
N GLY A 6 -49.27 -10.24 31.03
CA GLY A 6 -47.99 -9.51 30.92
C GLY A 6 -48.16 -8.29 29.98
N PRO A 7 -47.38 -7.23 30.18
CA PRO A 7 -47.55 -5.95 29.47
C PRO A 7 -47.00 -5.98 28.04
N ARG A 8 -47.71 -5.26 27.16
CA ARG A 8 -47.48 -5.06 25.73
C ARG A 8 -46.26 -4.21 25.44
N ASP A 9 -45.50 -4.66 24.46
CA ASP A 9 -44.38 -3.97 23.82
C ASP A 9 -44.92 -2.85 22.88
N PRO A 10 -44.39 -1.60 22.94
CA PRO A 10 -44.88 -0.48 22.15
C PRO A 10 -44.01 -0.06 20.97
N TYR A 11 -43.23 -0.91 20.34
CA TYR A 11 -42.55 -0.54 19.10
C TYR A 11 -42.87 -1.52 17.97
N GLY A 12 -43.78 -1.04 17.09
CA GLY A 12 -44.17 -1.70 15.86
C GLY A 12 -43.00 -1.76 14.86
N ALA A 13 -42.88 -2.95 14.26
CA ALA A 13 -42.00 -3.19 13.13
C ALA A 13 -42.56 -2.53 11.87
N ASP A 14 -41.89 -1.54 11.34
CA ASP A 14 -42.07 -1.06 9.96
C ASP A 14 -41.08 -1.76 9.04
N GLY A 15 -41.62 -2.60 8.17
CA GLY A 15 -40.88 -3.35 7.17
C GLY A 15 -40.34 -2.44 6.07
N TYR A 16 -39.06 -2.56 5.80
CA TYR A 16 -38.46 -2.00 4.59
C TYR A 16 -38.66 -2.95 3.42
N GLY A 17 -39.50 -2.50 2.47
CA GLY A 17 -39.76 -3.17 1.22
C GLY A 17 -38.52 -3.18 0.32
N VAL A 18 -38.27 -4.37 -0.24
CA VAL A 18 -37.30 -4.58 -1.32
C VAL A 18 -37.84 -3.88 -2.57
N GLY A 19 -37.19 -2.78 -2.96
CA GLY A 19 -37.45 -2.10 -4.21
C GLY A 19 -36.81 -2.86 -5.38
N VAL A 20 -37.70 -3.46 -6.19
CA VAL A 20 -37.34 -4.00 -7.52
C VAL A 20 -37.08 -2.83 -8.44
N TYR A 21 -35.85 -2.64 -8.89
CA TYR A 21 -35.52 -1.68 -9.95
C TYR A 21 -35.89 -2.26 -11.31
N GLY A 22 -36.69 -1.46 -12.04
CA GLY A 22 -37.26 -1.76 -13.32
C GLY A 22 -36.27 -1.82 -14.47
N ALA A 23 -36.74 -2.41 -15.54
CA ALA A 23 -36.10 -2.77 -16.78
C ALA A 23 -35.34 -1.63 -17.50
N ASP A 24 -34.21 -2.03 -18.07
CA ASP A 24 -33.34 -1.30 -18.99
C ASP A 24 -34.04 -1.19 -20.37
N PRO A 25 -34.04 -0.02 -21.04
CA PRO A 25 -34.77 0.18 -22.31
C PRO A 25 -33.91 -0.01 -23.57
N TYR A 26 -33.00 -0.97 -23.62
CA TYR A 26 -32.22 -1.30 -24.83
C TYR A 26 -32.13 -2.80 -25.15
N ASP A 27 -33.29 -3.47 -25.24
CA ASP A 27 -33.39 -4.75 -25.93
C ASP A 27 -34.10 -4.54 -27.27
N ASP A 28 -33.32 -4.40 -28.33
CA ASP A 28 -33.69 -4.70 -29.71
C ASP A 28 -32.48 -4.50 -30.64
N VAL A 29 -31.64 -5.54 -30.79
CA VAL A 29 -30.77 -5.73 -31.97
C VAL A 29 -30.72 -7.22 -32.32
N PRO A 30 -31.03 -7.64 -33.56
CA PRO A 30 -31.22 -9.04 -33.91
C PRO A 30 -29.90 -9.81 -34.07
N GLU A 31 -29.91 -11.03 -33.59
CA GLU A 31 -28.85 -12.04 -33.72
C GLU A 31 -28.52 -12.35 -35.19
N HIS A 32 -27.30 -12.09 -35.61
CA HIS A 32 -26.72 -12.65 -36.83
C HIS A 32 -25.79 -13.84 -36.50
N ARG A 33 -26.26 -15.06 -36.77
CA ARG A 33 -25.46 -16.30 -36.76
C ARG A 33 -24.46 -16.32 -37.92
N PRO A 34 -23.15 -16.54 -37.72
CA PRO A 34 -22.23 -16.77 -38.83
C PRO A 34 -22.22 -18.25 -39.25
N ARG A 35 -22.35 -18.46 -40.55
CA ARG A 35 -22.25 -19.76 -41.23
C ARG A 35 -20.80 -20.24 -41.26
N ALA A 36 -20.61 -21.54 -40.90
CA ALA A 36 -19.38 -22.28 -41.03
C ALA A 36 -18.81 -22.27 -42.47
N ARG A 37 -17.54 -21.97 -42.64
CA ARG A 37 -16.80 -22.19 -43.86
C ARG A 37 -15.54 -23.04 -43.63
N ARG A 38 -15.45 -24.06 -44.46
CA ARG A 38 -14.50 -25.18 -44.57
C ARG A 38 -13.01 -24.82 -44.55
N ARG A 39 -12.27 -25.66 -43.86
CA ARG A 39 -10.81 -25.86 -43.91
C ARG A 39 -10.26 -25.94 -45.33
N ARG A 40 -9.18 -25.23 -45.61
CA ARG A 40 -8.15 -25.62 -46.58
C ARG A 40 -6.78 -25.55 -45.92
N ARG A 41 -6.14 -26.71 -45.84
CA ARG A 41 -4.73 -26.88 -45.46
C ARG A 41 -3.83 -26.29 -46.53
N ARG A 42 -2.79 -25.56 -46.16
CA ARG A 42 -1.53 -25.42 -46.90
C ARG A 42 -0.39 -25.24 -45.91
N GLY A 43 0.69 -25.93 -46.20
CA GLY A 43 1.82 -26.23 -45.35
C GLY A 43 2.84 -25.11 -45.12
N PRO A 44 3.95 -25.42 -44.44
CA PRO A 44 4.77 -24.47 -43.74
C PRO A 44 5.75 -23.73 -44.66
N VAL A 45 5.84 -22.41 -44.48
CA VAL A 45 6.96 -21.60 -44.96
C VAL A 45 7.78 -21.23 -43.74
N LEU A 46 9.00 -21.76 -43.70
CA LEU A 46 10.05 -21.36 -42.76
C LEU A 46 10.45 -19.91 -43.09
N ALA A 47 10.17 -19.00 -42.20
CA ALA A 47 10.79 -17.67 -42.19
C ALA A 47 11.62 -17.55 -40.90
N ALA A 48 12.91 -17.38 -41.07
CA ALA A 48 13.85 -17.11 -40.01
C ALA A 48 13.53 -15.78 -39.35
N VAL A 49 13.18 -15.83 -38.06
CA VAL A 49 13.04 -14.63 -37.26
C VAL A 49 14.38 -14.36 -36.58
N ALA A 50 15.02 -13.28 -36.98
CA ALA A 50 16.17 -12.73 -36.29
C ALA A 50 15.72 -12.24 -34.91
N VAL A 51 16.25 -12.85 -33.84
CA VAL A 51 16.07 -12.38 -32.46
C VAL A 51 16.89 -11.13 -32.30
N VAL A 52 16.23 -9.97 -32.29
CA VAL A 52 16.81 -8.73 -31.78
C VAL A 52 16.52 -8.69 -30.29
N LEU A 53 17.52 -9.01 -29.50
CA LEU A 53 17.56 -8.73 -28.07
C LEU A 53 17.62 -7.20 -27.90
N ALA A 54 16.47 -6.56 -27.72
CA ALA A 54 16.42 -5.20 -27.22
C ALA A 54 16.52 -5.29 -25.69
N GLY A 55 17.76 -5.08 -25.18
CA GLY A 55 18.01 -4.90 -23.78
C GLY A 55 17.29 -3.64 -23.30
N GLY A 56 16.43 -3.78 -22.31
CA GLY A 56 15.87 -2.69 -21.54
C GLY A 56 17.04 -1.97 -20.84
N GLY A 57 17.30 -0.72 -21.24
CA GLY A 57 18.36 0.10 -20.68
C GLY A 57 18.03 0.49 -19.25
N TYR A 58 18.85 0.00 -18.36
CA TYR A 58 19.02 0.41 -16.98
C TYR A 58 19.45 1.89 -16.96
N TRP A 59 18.62 2.75 -16.40
CA TRP A 59 19.08 4.04 -15.92
C TRP A 59 18.97 4.06 -14.40
N ALA A 60 20.00 3.51 -13.76
CA ALA A 60 20.27 3.82 -12.37
C ALA A 60 20.66 5.29 -12.30
N ALA A 61 19.85 6.12 -11.68
CA ALA A 61 20.23 7.48 -11.32
C ALA A 61 21.19 7.41 -10.12
N THR A 62 22.47 7.20 -10.39
CA THR A 62 23.51 7.55 -9.44
C THR A 62 23.54 9.07 -9.35
N ALA A 63 23.08 9.63 -8.24
CA ALA A 63 23.26 11.03 -7.93
C ALA A 63 24.73 11.31 -7.60
N GLY A 64 25.54 11.45 -8.64
CA GLY A 64 26.83 12.13 -8.57
C GLY A 64 26.63 13.59 -8.99
N PRO A 65 27.47 14.55 -8.51
CA PRO A 65 27.35 15.93 -8.94
C PRO A 65 27.69 16.00 -10.44
N LEU A 66 26.68 16.14 -11.29
CA LEU A 66 26.88 16.40 -12.71
C LEU A 66 27.29 17.87 -12.87
N ASP A 67 28.55 17.97 -13.17
CA ASP A 67 29.25 19.14 -13.68
C ASP A 67 28.57 19.68 -14.95
N SER A 68 28.58 21.00 -15.04
CA SER A 68 28.18 21.90 -16.10
C SER A 68 28.34 21.36 -17.52
N GLY A 69 27.22 20.96 -18.14
CA GLY A 69 27.00 20.92 -19.58
C GLY A 69 25.92 21.94 -19.95
N ALA A 70 26.27 22.89 -20.79
CA ALA A 70 25.44 24.02 -21.18
C ALA A 70 24.20 23.58 -21.94
N ASP A 71 23.03 23.55 -21.23
CA ASP A 71 21.71 23.71 -21.82
C ASP A 71 21.02 24.88 -21.12
N GLY A 72 20.73 25.93 -21.90
CA GLY A 72 20.44 27.28 -21.46
C GLY A 72 19.04 27.53 -20.93
N GLY A 73 18.57 26.78 -19.91
CA GLY A 73 17.31 27.05 -19.22
C GLY A 73 17.54 27.47 -17.78
N GLY A 74 17.38 28.76 -17.47
CA GLY A 74 17.34 29.28 -16.10
C GLY A 74 16.12 28.74 -15.32
N PRO A 75 15.99 29.05 -14.01
CA PRO A 75 14.80 28.69 -13.25
C PRO A 75 13.55 29.29 -13.88
N ALA A 76 12.49 28.50 -14.02
CA ALA A 76 11.24 28.97 -14.57
C ALA A 76 10.55 29.98 -13.63
N ASP A 77 9.69 30.81 -14.22
CA ASP A 77 8.81 31.71 -13.47
C ASP A 77 7.99 30.91 -12.43
N PRO A 78 8.02 31.28 -11.14
CA PRO A 78 7.24 30.60 -10.11
C PRO A 78 5.74 30.49 -10.40
N GLU A 79 5.17 31.42 -11.18
CA GLU A 79 3.74 31.39 -11.57
C GLU A 79 3.47 30.30 -12.61
N ALA A 80 4.45 29.96 -13.48
CA ALA A 80 4.33 28.80 -14.37
C ALA A 80 4.16 27.51 -13.57
N ARG A 81 5.00 27.30 -12.57
CA ARG A 81 4.91 26.14 -11.68
C ARG A 81 3.58 26.07 -10.94
N ARG A 82 3.10 27.21 -10.37
CA ARG A 82 1.79 27.25 -9.70
C ARG A 82 0.63 26.93 -10.66
N THR A 83 0.74 27.32 -11.93
CA THR A 83 -0.27 26.99 -12.94
C THR A 83 -0.26 25.49 -13.24
N ALA A 84 0.90 24.86 -13.36
CA ALA A 84 1.03 23.41 -13.49
C ALA A 84 0.45 22.68 -12.26
N GLU A 85 0.80 23.10 -11.03
CA GLU A 85 0.27 22.52 -9.79
C GLU A 85 -1.26 22.61 -9.71
N ARG A 86 -1.86 23.74 -10.09
CA ARG A 86 -3.33 23.88 -10.16
C ARG A 86 -3.97 22.98 -11.21
N PHE A 87 -3.34 22.83 -12.38
CA PHE A 87 -3.82 21.94 -13.44
C PHE A 87 -3.78 20.48 -12.96
N LEU A 88 -2.64 20.02 -12.45
CA LEU A 88 -2.46 18.66 -11.94
C LEU A 88 -3.37 18.38 -10.74
N GLY A 89 -3.52 19.34 -9.84
CA GLY A 89 -4.43 19.24 -8.69
C GLY A 89 -5.90 19.10 -9.11
N GLY A 90 -6.36 19.89 -10.08
CA GLY A 90 -7.70 19.75 -10.63
C GLY A 90 -7.94 18.40 -11.31
N TRP A 91 -6.96 17.90 -12.06
CA TRP A 91 -7.05 16.56 -12.67
C TRP A 91 -7.06 15.46 -11.59
N SER A 92 -6.18 15.54 -10.59
CA SER A 92 -6.16 14.60 -9.44
C SER A 92 -7.49 14.58 -8.67
N ALA A 93 -8.13 15.75 -8.53
CA ALA A 93 -9.43 15.86 -7.86
C ALA A 93 -10.63 15.39 -8.71
N GLY A 94 -10.41 15.03 -9.99
CA GLY A 94 -11.48 14.69 -10.91
C GLY A 94 -12.24 15.91 -11.47
N GLU A 95 -11.72 17.12 -11.23
CA GLU A 95 -12.30 18.39 -11.69
C GLU A 95 -11.82 18.75 -13.11
N MET A 96 -12.05 17.84 -14.08
CA MET A 96 -11.51 17.94 -15.45
C MET A 96 -11.77 19.28 -16.11
N LYS A 97 -12.96 19.85 -15.91
CA LYS A 97 -13.34 21.16 -16.43
C LYS A 97 -12.54 22.31 -15.79
N ALA A 98 -12.22 22.20 -14.49
CA ALA A 98 -11.42 23.21 -13.79
C ALA A 98 -9.96 23.15 -14.25
N ALA A 99 -9.39 21.95 -14.38
CA ALA A 99 -8.06 21.74 -14.92
C ALA A 99 -7.96 22.25 -16.37
N ALA A 100 -8.89 21.87 -17.22
CA ALA A 100 -8.90 22.25 -18.63
C ALA A 100 -8.94 23.78 -18.86
N ARG A 101 -9.59 24.55 -17.98
CA ARG A 101 -9.60 26.03 -18.07
C ARG A 101 -8.22 26.67 -17.89
N LEU A 102 -7.25 25.94 -17.39
CA LEU A 102 -5.87 26.40 -17.26
C LEU A 102 -5.03 26.14 -18.53
N THR A 103 -5.61 25.55 -19.56
CA THR A 103 -4.97 25.31 -20.87
C THR A 103 -5.35 26.37 -21.89
N ASP A 104 -4.62 26.44 -22.99
CA ASP A 104 -4.95 27.25 -24.17
C ASP A 104 -6.05 26.61 -25.04
N SER A 105 -6.40 25.34 -24.81
CA SER A 105 -7.46 24.59 -25.53
C SER A 105 -8.43 23.89 -24.57
N PRO A 106 -9.24 24.64 -23.78
CA PRO A 106 -10.04 24.06 -22.69
C PRO A 106 -11.01 22.95 -23.09
N ALA A 107 -11.69 23.10 -24.24
CA ALA A 107 -12.69 22.12 -24.66
C ALA A 107 -12.07 20.79 -25.08
N GLU A 108 -10.91 20.83 -25.72
CA GLU A 108 -10.18 19.62 -26.10
C GLU A 108 -9.55 18.96 -24.88
N ALA A 109 -8.93 19.75 -24.01
CA ALA A 109 -8.32 19.27 -22.77
C ALA A 109 -9.36 18.54 -21.90
N GLU A 110 -10.54 19.14 -21.66
CA GLU A 110 -11.61 18.50 -20.88
C GLU A 110 -12.02 17.15 -21.48
N ARG A 111 -12.22 17.11 -22.80
CA ARG A 111 -12.62 15.89 -23.52
C ARG A 111 -11.57 14.78 -23.41
N ILE A 112 -10.28 15.13 -23.62
CA ILE A 112 -9.19 14.13 -23.58
C ILE A 112 -8.93 13.65 -22.17
N LEU A 113 -8.86 14.54 -21.17
CA LEU A 113 -8.67 14.16 -19.76
C LEU A 113 -9.79 13.22 -19.27
N SER A 114 -11.06 13.56 -19.60
CA SER A 114 -12.20 12.72 -19.24
C SER A 114 -12.11 11.35 -19.94
N SER A 115 -11.89 11.34 -21.26
CA SER A 115 -11.78 10.10 -22.04
C SER A 115 -10.61 9.22 -21.60
N PHE A 116 -9.48 9.81 -21.24
CA PHE A 116 -8.31 9.08 -20.73
C PHE A 116 -8.61 8.44 -19.37
N THR A 117 -9.18 9.24 -18.45
CA THR A 117 -9.49 8.77 -17.09
C THR A 117 -10.60 7.72 -17.09
N GLU A 118 -11.68 7.94 -17.83
CA GLU A 118 -12.80 7.01 -17.93
C GLU A 118 -12.44 5.75 -18.72
N GLY A 119 -11.77 5.92 -19.88
CA GLY A 119 -11.41 4.81 -20.76
C GLY A 119 -10.37 3.84 -20.18
N LEU A 120 -9.57 4.30 -19.24
CA LEU A 120 -8.63 3.47 -18.47
C LEU A 120 -9.13 3.13 -17.07
N GLU A 121 -10.37 3.51 -16.73
CA GLU A 121 -10.99 3.25 -15.42
C GLU A 121 -10.15 3.75 -14.24
N ILE A 122 -9.48 4.89 -14.40
CA ILE A 122 -8.63 5.47 -13.36
C ILE A 122 -9.50 6.02 -12.23
N ALA A 123 -9.25 5.58 -10.99
CA ALA A 123 -10.11 5.91 -9.85
C ALA A 123 -9.78 7.28 -9.23
N LYS A 124 -8.59 7.44 -8.68
CA LYS A 124 -8.11 8.67 -8.01
C LYS A 124 -6.67 8.90 -8.40
N PRO A 125 -6.39 9.57 -9.53
CA PRO A 125 -5.02 9.83 -9.95
C PRO A 125 -4.30 10.72 -8.93
N LYS A 126 -3.02 10.41 -8.64
CA LYS A 126 -2.13 11.29 -7.87
C LYS A 126 -1.08 11.85 -8.83
N LEU A 127 -1.08 13.15 -9.02
CA LEU A 127 -0.22 13.85 -9.95
C LEU A 127 0.66 14.83 -9.17
N THR A 128 1.97 14.64 -9.22
CA THR A 128 2.93 15.43 -8.44
C THR A 128 3.82 16.24 -9.37
N ALA A 129 3.78 17.58 -9.25
CA ALA A 129 4.65 18.46 -10.00
C ALA A 129 6.10 18.37 -9.51
N GLY A 130 7.01 18.17 -10.44
CA GLY A 130 8.44 18.17 -10.22
C GLY A 130 9.08 19.55 -10.46
N ARG A 131 10.29 19.53 -11.03
CA ARG A 131 11.06 20.74 -11.32
C ARG A 131 10.49 21.47 -12.53
N ALA A 132 10.44 22.80 -12.43
CA ALA A 132 10.11 23.70 -13.54
C ALA A 132 11.39 24.23 -14.18
N ARG A 133 11.44 24.26 -15.53
CA ARG A 133 12.53 24.80 -16.33
C ARG A 133 11.98 25.84 -17.30
N ALA A 134 12.73 26.90 -17.56
CA ALA A 134 12.38 27.85 -18.61
C ALA A 134 12.57 27.20 -19.99
N ASP A 135 11.63 27.45 -20.91
CA ASP A 135 11.66 27.07 -22.32
C ASP A 135 11.53 28.33 -23.18
N GLY A 136 12.67 28.98 -23.44
CA GLY A 136 12.73 30.28 -24.09
C GLY A 136 12.20 31.44 -23.21
N ASP A 137 11.85 32.57 -23.86
CA ASP A 137 11.47 33.81 -23.16
C ASP A 137 10.03 33.76 -22.60
N ASN A 138 9.13 33.02 -23.24
CA ASN A 138 7.70 32.95 -22.91
C ASN A 138 7.20 31.52 -22.66
N GLY A 139 8.09 30.55 -22.51
CA GLY A 139 7.77 29.15 -22.27
C GLY A 139 8.34 28.64 -20.95
N ALA A 140 7.73 27.56 -20.46
CA ALA A 140 8.27 26.76 -19.34
C ALA A 140 7.83 25.30 -19.50
N GLU A 141 8.62 24.40 -18.94
CA GLU A 141 8.30 22.99 -18.84
C GLU A 141 8.30 22.56 -17.37
N VAL A 142 7.29 21.81 -16.97
CA VAL A 142 7.17 21.23 -15.64
C VAL A 142 7.05 19.72 -15.76
N ALA A 143 8.10 19.02 -15.37
CA ALA A 143 8.03 17.57 -15.23
C ALA A 143 7.02 17.19 -14.14
N TYR A 144 6.33 16.07 -14.29
CA TYR A 144 5.44 15.55 -13.25
C TYR A 144 5.43 14.02 -13.25
N THR A 145 5.19 13.46 -12.08
CA THR A 145 4.94 12.03 -11.89
C THR A 145 3.44 11.79 -11.78
N ALA A 146 2.95 10.79 -12.49
CA ALA A 146 1.56 10.37 -12.50
C ALA A 146 1.42 8.97 -11.92
N LYS A 147 0.68 8.83 -10.80
CA LYS A 147 0.24 7.55 -10.26
C LYS A 147 -1.24 7.39 -10.60
N MET A 148 -1.57 6.40 -11.42
CA MET A 148 -2.89 6.16 -12.02
C MET A 148 -3.49 4.85 -11.52
N PRO A 149 -4.25 4.85 -10.41
CA PRO A 149 -4.91 3.64 -9.92
C PRO A 149 -5.99 3.18 -10.90
N VAL A 150 -5.82 2.01 -11.51
CA VAL A 150 -6.78 1.36 -12.41
C VAL A 150 -7.67 0.45 -11.58
N ARG A 151 -8.99 0.70 -11.59
CA ARG A 151 -9.95 -0.01 -10.72
C ARG A 151 -9.81 -1.51 -10.78
N GLY A 152 -9.58 -2.14 -9.63
CA GLY A 152 -9.49 -3.60 -9.47
C GLY A 152 -8.31 -4.26 -10.17
N LEU A 153 -7.30 -3.49 -10.62
CA LEU A 153 -6.10 -4.04 -11.26
C LEU A 153 -4.81 -3.65 -10.53
N GLY A 154 -4.63 -2.38 -10.18
CA GLY A 154 -3.41 -1.86 -9.57
C GLY A 154 -3.12 -0.43 -10.02
N THR A 155 -1.94 0.09 -9.71
CA THR A 155 -1.55 1.45 -10.08
C THR A 155 -0.54 1.42 -11.23
N TRP A 156 -0.76 2.30 -12.20
CA TRP A 156 0.17 2.55 -13.29
C TRP A 156 0.89 3.87 -13.06
N THR A 157 2.22 3.84 -12.99
CA THR A 157 3.05 5.02 -12.75
C THR A 157 3.84 5.39 -14.01
N TYR A 158 3.90 6.69 -14.32
CA TYR A 158 4.71 7.21 -15.41
C TYR A 158 5.14 8.65 -15.14
N GLU A 159 6.14 9.09 -15.89
CA GLU A 159 6.58 10.49 -15.90
C GLU A 159 6.15 11.16 -17.21
N ALA A 160 5.79 12.45 -17.11
CA ALA A 160 5.48 13.28 -18.26
C ALA A 160 5.87 14.74 -18.00
N THR A 161 5.74 15.57 -19.02
CA THR A 161 6.08 17.00 -18.97
C THR A 161 4.89 17.84 -19.42
N LEU A 162 4.58 18.87 -18.63
CA LEU A 162 3.61 19.90 -18.99
C LEU A 162 4.35 21.06 -19.66
N PRO A 163 4.13 21.33 -20.94
CA PRO A 163 4.58 22.57 -21.56
C PRO A 163 3.64 23.71 -21.18
N LEU A 164 4.20 24.85 -20.79
CA LEU A 164 3.46 26.06 -20.44
C LEU A 164 3.89 27.21 -21.35
N VAL A 165 2.96 28.10 -21.61
CA VAL A 165 3.16 29.31 -22.41
C VAL A 165 2.59 30.52 -21.67
N ARG A 166 3.27 31.65 -21.78
CA ARG A 166 2.81 32.93 -21.26
C ARG A 166 2.07 33.70 -22.34
N GLU A 167 0.77 33.93 -22.13
CA GLU A 167 -0.06 34.74 -23.05
C GLU A 167 0.31 36.23 -23.00
N ASP A 168 -0.09 37.00 -24.00
CA ASP A 168 0.18 38.46 -24.13
C ASP A 168 -0.29 39.27 -22.89
N GLY A 169 -1.25 38.76 -22.14
CA GLY A 169 -1.72 39.32 -20.85
C GLY A 169 -0.85 38.98 -19.64
N GLY A 170 0.24 38.27 -19.83
CA GLY A 170 1.15 37.85 -18.76
C GLY A 170 0.69 36.61 -17.99
N GLN A 171 -0.44 36.03 -18.31
CA GLN A 171 -0.99 34.86 -17.64
C GLN A 171 -0.35 33.58 -18.20
N TRP A 172 0.05 32.66 -17.32
CA TRP A 172 0.54 31.35 -17.71
C TRP A 172 -0.62 30.38 -17.98
N ARG A 173 -0.49 29.59 -19.07
CA ARG A 173 -1.38 28.47 -19.41
C ARG A 173 -0.59 27.23 -19.80
N VAL A 174 -1.18 26.07 -19.59
CA VAL A 174 -0.68 24.83 -20.17
C VAL A 174 -0.91 24.89 -21.68
N ARG A 175 0.15 24.83 -22.46
CA ARG A 175 0.07 24.63 -23.92
C ARG A 175 -0.44 23.22 -24.17
N TRP A 176 -1.66 23.14 -24.67
CA TRP A 176 -2.33 21.86 -24.79
C TRP A 176 -1.76 21.03 -25.93
N GLU A 177 -1.30 19.84 -25.61
CA GLU A 177 -0.91 18.79 -26.53
C GLU A 177 -1.15 17.42 -25.87
N LEU A 178 -1.32 16.37 -26.69
CA LEU A 178 -1.59 15.02 -26.18
C LEU A 178 -0.44 14.49 -25.31
N GLY A 179 0.79 14.87 -25.62
CA GLY A 179 2.00 14.57 -24.83
C GLY A 179 1.96 15.10 -23.40
N ALA A 180 1.17 16.16 -23.14
CA ALA A 180 0.97 16.70 -21.80
C ALA A 180 0.18 15.74 -20.88
N VAL A 181 -0.56 14.78 -21.44
CA VAL A 181 -1.27 13.71 -20.70
C VAL A 181 -0.34 12.50 -20.52
N HIS A 182 0.31 12.08 -21.61
CA HIS A 182 1.26 10.99 -21.60
C HIS A 182 2.16 11.04 -22.84
N PRO A 183 3.50 10.83 -22.73
CA PRO A 183 4.45 10.98 -23.84
C PRO A 183 4.12 10.13 -25.08
N LYS A 184 3.45 8.99 -24.91
CA LYS A 184 3.05 8.08 -25.98
C LYS A 184 1.62 8.30 -26.50
N LEU A 185 0.92 9.32 -26.04
CA LEU A 185 -0.40 9.68 -26.57
C LEU A 185 -0.24 10.63 -27.74
N THR A 186 -0.62 10.17 -28.94
CA THR A 186 -0.49 10.92 -30.18
C THR A 186 -1.81 10.96 -30.98
N GLU A 187 -1.81 11.61 -32.11
CA GLU A 187 -2.98 11.63 -33.01
C GLU A 187 -3.25 10.25 -33.63
N THR A 188 -2.22 9.41 -33.78
CA THR A 188 -2.31 8.09 -34.42
C THR A 188 -2.44 6.96 -33.42
N GLU A 189 -2.11 7.19 -32.15
CA GLU A 189 -2.17 6.20 -31.09
C GLU A 189 -3.19 6.57 -30.00
N LYS A 190 -3.68 5.56 -29.31
CA LYS A 190 -4.54 5.69 -28.13
C LYS A 190 -4.20 4.62 -27.11
N PHE A 191 -4.58 4.85 -25.86
CA PHE A 191 -4.53 3.81 -24.84
C PHE A 191 -5.74 2.90 -24.91
N ARG A 192 -5.51 1.64 -24.56
CA ARG A 192 -6.52 0.60 -24.37
C ARG A 192 -6.26 -0.13 -23.07
N LEU A 193 -7.25 -0.20 -22.20
CA LEU A 193 -7.24 -1.10 -21.08
C LEU A 193 -7.70 -2.48 -21.55
N VAL A 194 -6.87 -3.50 -21.33
CA VAL A 194 -7.23 -4.90 -21.52
C VAL A 194 -7.49 -5.49 -20.15
N ARG A 195 -8.61 -6.18 -19.99
CA ARG A 195 -8.96 -6.95 -18.80
C ARG A 195 -9.09 -8.40 -19.19
N GLU A 196 -8.53 -9.24 -18.38
CA GLU A 196 -8.55 -10.68 -18.52
C GLU A 196 -8.83 -11.28 -17.14
N GLU A 197 -9.39 -12.47 -17.11
CA GLU A 197 -9.39 -13.29 -15.91
C GLU A 197 -8.16 -14.18 -15.97
N SER A 198 -7.46 -14.33 -14.85
CA SER A 198 -6.31 -15.22 -14.79
C SER A 198 -6.76 -16.66 -15.00
N GLU A 199 -6.03 -17.40 -15.80
CA GLU A 199 -6.11 -18.87 -15.77
C GLU A 199 -5.62 -19.38 -14.40
N GLU A 200 -5.94 -20.64 -14.08
CA GLU A 200 -5.35 -21.32 -12.94
C GLU A 200 -3.82 -21.28 -13.04
N LEU A 201 -3.15 -20.93 -11.94
CA LEU A 201 -1.72 -20.75 -11.90
C LEU A 201 -1.06 -21.94 -11.22
N ASP A 202 -0.09 -22.54 -11.90
CA ASP A 202 0.88 -23.39 -11.23
C ASP A 202 1.87 -22.52 -10.47
N ALA A 203 2.05 -22.79 -9.20
CA ALA A 203 2.99 -22.07 -8.35
C ALA A 203 3.93 -23.05 -7.64
N VAL A 204 5.13 -22.57 -7.35
CA VAL A 204 6.12 -23.30 -6.54
C VAL A 204 6.64 -22.39 -5.42
N ASP A 205 6.98 -23.03 -4.30
CA ASP A 205 7.65 -22.38 -3.17
C ASP A 205 9.14 -22.09 -3.50
N ARG A 206 9.87 -21.54 -2.52
CA ARG A 206 11.29 -21.19 -2.67
C ARG A 206 12.18 -22.41 -2.99
N ASP A 207 11.78 -23.62 -2.58
CA ASP A 207 12.51 -24.88 -2.76
C ASP A 207 12.13 -25.61 -4.04
N GLY A 208 11.11 -25.11 -4.77
CA GLY A 208 10.59 -25.70 -6.02
C GLY A 208 9.49 -26.72 -5.78
N GLY A 209 8.99 -26.86 -4.54
CA GLY A 209 7.81 -27.67 -4.23
C GLY A 209 6.53 -27.01 -4.76
N ALA A 210 5.57 -27.83 -5.20
CA ALA A 210 4.30 -27.30 -5.72
C ALA A 210 3.48 -26.64 -4.61
N VAL A 211 2.97 -25.43 -4.91
CA VAL A 211 2.05 -24.70 -4.04
C VAL A 211 0.65 -24.81 -4.63
N SER A 212 -0.23 -25.53 -3.94
CA SER A 212 -1.62 -25.70 -4.39
C SER A 212 -2.61 -24.95 -3.51
N ALA A 213 -3.74 -24.55 -4.08
CA ALA A 213 -4.84 -23.94 -3.34
C ALA A 213 -5.47 -24.89 -2.31
N ALA A 214 -5.33 -26.21 -2.49
CA ALA A 214 -5.85 -27.22 -1.59
C ALA A 214 -4.97 -27.37 -0.33
N ASP A 215 -3.65 -27.31 -0.51
CA ASP A 215 -2.69 -27.45 0.60
C ASP A 215 -2.48 -26.13 1.34
N HIS A 216 -2.51 -25.00 0.60
CA HIS A 216 -2.29 -23.64 1.12
C HIS A 216 -3.42 -22.68 0.73
N PRO A 217 -4.63 -22.82 1.32
CA PRO A 217 -5.80 -22.03 0.92
C PRO A 217 -5.63 -20.52 1.17
N SER A 218 -4.80 -20.10 2.11
CA SER A 218 -4.47 -18.69 2.31
C SER A 218 -3.69 -18.12 1.12
N LEU A 219 -2.73 -18.88 0.57
CA LEU A 219 -1.95 -18.46 -0.59
C LEU A 219 -2.78 -18.41 -1.86
N ALA A 220 -3.83 -19.21 -1.97
CA ALA A 220 -4.74 -19.16 -3.12
C ALA A 220 -5.30 -17.77 -3.33
N GLY A 221 -5.72 -17.10 -2.25
CA GLY A 221 -6.20 -15.73 -2.29
C GLY A 221 -5.10 -14.69 -2.50
N VAL A 222 -3.91 -14.91 -1.93
CA VAL A 222 -2.76 -14.00 -2.06
C VAL A 222 -2.17 -14.05 -3.47
N LEU A 223 -1.93 -15.24 -3.99
CA LEU A 223 -1.27 -15.48 -5.27
C LEU A 223 -2.23 -15.59 -6.46
N GLY A 224 -3.53 -15.71 -6.21
CA GLY A 224 -4.54 -15.89 -7.26
C GLY A 224 -4.48 -17.26 -7.94
N LEU A 225 -4.13 -18.34 -7.20
CA LEU A 225 -3.89 -19.67 -7.74
C LEU A 225 -5.12 -20.30 -8.40
N GLY A 226 -6.32 -20.05 -7.87
CA GLY A 226 -7.57 -20.64 -8.35
C GLY A 226 -8.11 -20.07 -9.66
N GLY A 227 -7.39 -19.20 -10.34
CA GLY A 227 -7.89 -18.46 -11.52
C GLY A 227 -8.94 -17.39 -11.17
N GLY A 228 -9.48 -16.72 -12.22
CA GLY A 228 -10.54 -15.71 -12.04
C GLY A 228 -10.09 -14.40 -11.36
N GLN A 229 -8.80 -14.25 -11.05
CA GLN A 229 -8.30 -12.98 -10.51
C GLN A 229 -8.23 -11.92 -11.61
N PRO A 230 -8.63 -10.67 -11.33
CA PRO A 230 -8.49 -9.60 -12.29
C PRO A 230 -7.01 -9.40 -12.68
N GLN A 231 -6.73 -9.53 -13.95
CA GLN A 231 -5.45 -9.16 -14.54
C GLN A 231 -5.68 -8.30 -15.77
N GLY A 232 -4.64 -7.61 -16.23
CA GLY A 232 -4.81 -6.77 -17.41
C GLY A 232 -3.55 -6.03 -17.81
N ALA A 233 -3.74 -5.15 -18.77
CA ALA A 233 -2.65 -4.31 -19.26
C ALA A 233 -3.16 -2.98 -19.80
N VAL A 234 -2.37 -1.93 -19.62
CA VAL A 234 -2.51 -0.68 -20.36
C VAL A 234 -1.63 -0.79 -21.60
N GLN A 235 -2.24 -0.73 -22.77
CA GLN A 235 -1.58 -0.84 -24.06
C GLN A 235 -1.71 0.43 -24.88
N VAL A 236 -0.66 0.80 -25.60
CA VAL A 236 -0.72 1.76 -26.70
C VAL A 236 -1.10 1.00 -27.96
N VAL A 237 -2.15 1.45 -28.63
CA VAL A 237 -2.65 0.85 -29.87
C VAL A 237 -2.83 1.89 -30.95
N ASP A 238 -2.62 1.46 -32.18
CA ASP A 238 -2.92 2.27 -33.36
C ASP A 238 -4.43 2.55 -33.44
N ARG A 239 -4.82 3.82 -33.68
CA ARG A 239 -6.24 4.23 -33.68
C ARG A 239 -7.05 3.63 -34.82
N HIS A 240 -6.42 3.31 -35.95
CA HIS A 240 -7.09 2.82 -37.16
C HIS A 240 -7.11 1.29 -37.23
N SER A 241 -5.94 0.64 -37.01
CA SER A 241 -5.83 -0.81 -37.12
C SER A 241 -6.17 -1.52 -35.81
N GLY A 242 -6.01 -0.85 -34.65
CA GLY A 242 -6.11 -1.48 -33.34
C GLY A 242 -4.90 -2.33 -32.95
N ASP A 243 -3.84 -2.33 -33.77
CA ASP A 243 -2.62 -3.08 -33.50
C ASP A 243 -1.91 -2.55 -32.25
N VAL A 244 -1.42 -3.47 -31.42
CA VAL A 244 -0.65 -3.11 -30.22
C VAL A 244 0.73 -2.61 -30.63
N ARG A 245 1.08 -1.42 -30.19
CA ARG A 245 2.40 -0.79 -30.37
C ARG A 245 3.33 -1.08 -29.21
N SER A 246 2.80 -0.94 -27.98
CA SER A 246 3.54 -1.23 -26.75
C SER A 246 2.57 -1.54 -25.61
N THR A 247 3.12 -2.12 -24.52
CA THR A 247 2.41 -2.30 -23.26
C THR A 247 3.13 -1.43 -22.21
N GLU A 248 2.39 -0.54 -21.57
CA GLU A 248 2.91 0.45 -20.63
C GLU A 248 2.81 -0.01 -19.17
N ALA A 249 1.79 -0.80 -18.88
CA ALA A 249 1.64 -1.43 -17.58
C ALA A 249 1.01 -2.82 -17.75
N ARG A 250 1.40 -3.73 -16.86
CA ARG A 250 0.79 -5.05 -16.69
C ARG A 250 0.35 -5.20 -15.26
N PHE A 251 -0.81 -5.78 -15.05
CA PHE A 251 -1.41 -6.04 -13.76
C PHE A 251 -1.67 -7.53 -13.59
N GLY A 252 -1.48 -8.02 -12.41
CA GLY A 252 -1.61 -9.43 -12.06
C GLY A 252 -0.25 -10.09 -11.79
N PRO A 253 -0.25 -11.35 -11.35
CA PRO A 253 0.97 -12.08 -10.99
C PRO A 253 1.95 -12.18 -12.17
N ARG A 254 3.24 -12.01 -11.89
CA ARG A 254 4.30 -12.19 -12.87
C ARG A 254 4.57 -13.68 -13.06
N ARG A 255 4.49 -14.17 -14.28
CA ARG A 255 4.83 -15.55 -14.64
C ARG A 255 6.26 -15.66 -15.16
N ASP A 256 6.93 -16.78 -14.90
CA ASP A 256 8.20 -17.09 -15.54
C ASP A 256 7.96 -17.21 -17.06
N PRO A 257 8.75 -16.54 -17.90
CA PRO A 257 8.60 -16.60 -19.35
C PRO A 257 8.80 -18.01 -19.94
N GLY A 258 9.43 -18.94 -19.19
CA GLY A 258 9.80 -20.26 -19.68
C GLY A 258 8.67 -21.28 -19.67
N ASP A 259 8.05 -21.50 -18.51
CA ASP A 259 7.05 -22.56 -18.30
C ASP A 259 5.69 -22.04 -17.80
N GLY A 260 5.57 -20.73 -17.54
CA GLY A 260 4.36 -20.10 -17.02
C GLY A 260 4.15 -20.32 -15.53
N THR A 261 5.08 -20.97 -14.82
CA THR A 261 5.01 -21.25 -13.39
C THR A 261 5.30 -19.99 -12.58
N LEU A 262 4.50 -19.73 -11.55
CA LEU A 262 4.74 -18.67 -10.58
C LEU A 262 5.72 -19.17 -9.51
N ARG A 263 6.94 -18.62 -9.51
CA ARG A 263 7.92 -18.91 -8.46
C ARG A 263 7.75 -17.93 -7.32
N THR A 264 7.59 -18.47 -6.11
CA THR A 264 7.39 -17.64 -4.92
C THR A 264 8.61 -17.70 -3.98
N THR A 265 8.64 -16.74 -3.04
CA THR A 265 9.63 -16.70 -1.96
C THR A 265 9.16 -17.45 -0.71
N VAL A 266 7.98 -18.05 -0.78
CA VAL A 266 7.33 -18.73 0.35
C VAL A 266 8.17 -19.89 0.85
N ASP A 267 8.37 -19.93 2.16
CA ASP A 267 8.97 -21.05 2.88
C ASP A 267 7.86 -22.03 3.27
N PRO A 268 7.90 -23.30 2.81
CA PRO A 268 6.79 -24.23 3.01
C PRO A 268 6.58 -24.60 4.49
N GLU A 269 7.63 -24.66 5.31
CA GLU A 269 7.52 -24.99 6.74
C GLU A 269 6.88 -23.82 7.50
N LEU A 270 7.35 -22.61 7.24
CA LEU A 270 6.83 -21.41 7.90
C LEU A 270 5.40 -21.08 7.45
N GLN A 271 5.08 -21.32 6.17
CA GLN A 271 3.71 -21.18 5.65
C GLN A 271 2.76 -22.16 6.33
N GLY A 272 3.16 -23.43 6.43
CA GLY A 272 2.36 -24.44 7.14
C GLY A 272 2.16 -24.10 8.62
N ALA A 273 3.20 -23.59 9.29
CA ALA A 273 3.11 -23.12 10.68
C ALA A 273 2.14 -21.92 10.82
N ALA A 274 2.21 -20.96 9.88
CA ALA A 274 1.35 -19.77 9.90
C ALA A 274 -0.13 -20.13 9.71
N GLU A 275 -0.47 -21.01 8.76
CA GLU A 275 -1.84 -21.47 8.54
C GLU A 275 -2.37 -22.28 9.72
N ALA A 276 -1.56 -23.17 10.28
CA ALA A 276 -1.91 -23.95 11.47
C ALA A 276 -2.12 -23.07 12.72
N ALA A 277 -1.30 -22.02 12.89
CA ALA A 277 -1.45 -21.06 13.97
C ALA A 277 -2.74 -20.23 13.82
N MET A 278 -3.07 -19.80 12.61
CA MET A 278 -4.31 -19.10 12.32
C MET A 278 -5.53 -19.97 12.60
N GLU A 279 -5.52 -21.24 12.18
CA GLU A 279 -6.63 -22.17 12.45
C GLU A 279 -6.83 -22.38 13.97
N ARG A 280 -5.72 -22.55 14.72
CA ARG A 280 -5.78 -22.81 16.17
C ARG A 280 -6.24 -21.59 16.98
N HIS A 281 -5.78 -20.40 16.63
CA HIS A 281 -5.86 -19.25 17.53
C HIS A 281 -6.78 -18.12 17.04
N ALA A 282 -7.03 -17.98 15.72
CA ALA A 282 -7.96 -16.95 15.23
C ALA A 282 -9.42 -17.23 15.59
N GLY A 283 -9.77 -18.50 15.89
CA GLY A 283 -11.12 -18.86 16.34
C GLY A 283 -12.19 -18.60 15.28
N GLY A 284 -11.85 -18.63 14.00
CA GLY A 284 -12.74 -18.31 12.90
C GLY A 284 -12.99 -16.81 12.70
N ARG A 285 -12.38 -15.94 13.51
CA ARG A 285 -12.41 -14.48 13.32
C ARG A 285 -11.61 -14.09 12.08
N ASN A 286 -11.91 -12.92 11.57
CA ASN A 286 -11.10 -12.29 10.53
C ASN A 286 -9.70 -11.99 11.07
N ALA A 287 -8.67 -12.48 10.37
CA ALA A 287 -7.28 -12.23 10.76
C ALA A 287 -6.37 -12.27 9.54
N GLY A 288 -5.21 -11.66 9.66
CA GLY A 288 -4.15 -11.68 8.65
C GLY A 288 -2.77 -11.75 9.32
N LEU A 289 -1.84 -12.47 8.68
CA LEU A 289 -0.46 -12.60 9.13
C LEU A 289 0.49 -12.56 7.93
N VAL A 290 1.65 -11.93 8.12
CA VAL A 290 2.79 -11.99 7.19
C VAL A 290 4.06 -12.25 7.99
N ALA A 291 4.91 -13.15 7.47
CA ALA A 291 6.28 -13.34 7.91
C ALA A 291 7.25 -12.94 6.79
N LEU A 292 8.28 -12.16 7.12
CA LEU A 292 9.29 -11.65 6.20
C LEU A 292 10.69 -12.10 6.63
N ASP A 293 11.54 -12.40 5.66
CA ASP A 293 12.99 -12.38 5.84
C ASP A 293 13.47 -10.94 5.95
N MET A 294 14.16 -10.61 7.06
CA MET A 294 14.52 -9.23 7.37
C MET A 294 15.69 -8.69 6.51
N ASP A 295 16.51 -9.58 5.96
CA ASP A 295 17.69 -9.20 5.18
C ASP A 295 17.35 -8.99 3.71
N SER A 296 16.44 -9.79 3.15
CA SER A 296 16.06 -9.76 1.75
C SER A 296 14.73 -9.02 1.48
N GLY A 297 13.80 -8.97 2.44
CA GLY A 297 12.42 -8.52 2.25
C GLY A 297 11.52 -9.60 1.63
N GLU A 298 12.01 -10.82 1.43
CA GLU A 298 11.20 -11.93 0.91
C GLU A 298 10.08 -12.30 1.88
N VAL A 299 8.85 -12.43 1.35
CA VAL A 299 7.71 -12.93 2.12
C VAL A 299 7.84 -14.44 2.24
N LEU A 300 8.10 -14.92 3.47
CA LEU A 300 8.26 -16.34 3.78
C LEU A 300 6.92 -17.03 4.04
N ALA A 301 5.95 -16.31 4.61
CA ALA A 301 4.61 -16.83 4.82
C ALA A 301 3.55 -15.72 4.78
N ALA A 302 2.36 -16.08 4.30
CA ALA A 302 1.16 -15.22 4.33
C ALA A 302 -0.07 -16.05 4.65
N ALA A 303 -0.75 -15.74 5.74
CA ALA A 303 -1.93 -16.46 6.18
C ALA A 303 -3.11 -15.54 6.46
N ASN A 304 -4.31 -15.99 6.14
CA ASN A 304 -5.56 -15.28 6.38
C ASN A 304 -6.54 -16.19 7.14
N SER A 305 -7.40 -15.60 7.94
CA SER A 305 -8.59 -16.25 8.50
C SER A 305 -9.83 -15.40 8.16
N PRO A 306 -10.90 -15.99 7.60
CA PRO A 306 -10.93 -17.30 6.95
C PRO A 306 -9.89 -17.40 5.83
N ALA A 307 -9.31 -18.58 5.62
CA ALA A 307 -8.25 -18.79 4.63
C ALA A 307 -8.68 -18.42 3.20
N ALA A 308 -9.92 -18.72 2.82
CA ALA A 308 -10.52 -18.26 1.58
C ALA A 308 -11.28 -16.95 1.80
N GLY A 309 -11.15 -16.00 0.89
CA GLY A 309 -11.87 -14.73 0.95
C GLY A 309 -10.96 -13.51 0.78
N PHE A 310 -11.29 -12.43 1.50
CA PHE A 310 -10.52 -11.18 1.39
C PHE A 310 -9.08 -11.35 1.92
N ASN A 311 -8.11 -10.95 1.13
CA ASN A 311 -6.68 -11.00 1.46
C ASN A 311 -6.31 -9.90 2.47
N ARG A 312 -6.50 -10.18 3.76
CA ARG A 312 -6.21 -9.24 4.86
C ARG A 312 -4.73 -9.01 5.05
N ALA A 313 -3.94 -10.04 4.78
CA ALA A 313 -2.50 -10.00 4.93
C ALA A 313 -1.85 -8.91 4.05
N PHE A 314 -2.33 -8.73 2.80
CA PHE A 314 -1.76 -7.80 1.82
C PHE A 314 -2.66 -6.60 1.51
N GLN A 315 -3.99 -6.75 1.61
CA GLN A 315 -4.94 -5.73 1.15
C GLN A 315 -5.79 -5.14 2.29
N GLY A 316 -5.58 -5.58 3.52
CA GLY A 316 -6.23 -4.99 4.68
C GLY A 316 -5.88 -3.51 4.84
N THR A 317 -6.83 -2.72 5.37
CA THR A 317 -6.64 -1.28 5.62
C THR A 317 -7.04 -0.97 7.05
N TYR A 318 -6.19 -1.34 7.98
CA TYR A 318 -6.43 -1.24 9.42
C TYR A 318 -5.68 -0.06 10.04
N ALA A 319 -6.21 0.51 11.12
CA ALA A 319 -5.39 1.29 12.02
C ALA A 319 -4.39 0.34 12.72
N PRO A 320 -3.07 0.62 12.69
CA PRO A 320 -2.09 -0.27 13.29
C PRO A 320 -2.08 -0.26 14.82
N GLY A 321 -2.76 0.72 15.44
CA GLY A 321 -2.73 0.90 16.88
C GLY A 321 -1.32 1.02 17.43
N SER A 322 -1.11 0.60 18.67
CA SER A 322 0.18 0.78 19.36
C SER A 322 1.38 0.06 18.73
N THR A 323 1.20 -0.81 17.72
CA THR A 323 2.36 -1.34 16.96
C THR A 323 3.05 -0.24 16.16
N TRP A 324 2.32 0.81 15.75
CA TRP A 324 2.86 2.00 15.10
C TRP A 324 3.88 2.76 15.96
N LYS A 325 3.83 2.59 17.28
CA LYS A 325 4.81 3.21 18.20
C LYS A 325 6.26 2.82 17.89
N VAL A 326 6.48 1.71 17.19
CA VAL A 326 7.82 1.32 16.69
C VAL A 326 8.33 2.42 15.75
N LEU A 327 7.54 2.82 14.75
CA LEU A 327 7.92 3.87 13.81
C LEU A 327 7.96 5.25 14.48
N THR A 328 6.97 5.59 15.30
CA THR A 328 6.95 6.86 16.05
C THR A 328 8.17 6.99 16.95
N THR A 329 8.57 5.91 17.62
CA THR A 329 9.78 5.88 18.47
C THR A 329 11.04 6.10 17.64
N ALA A 330 11.14 5.47 16.45
CA ALA A 330 12.26 5.70 15.53
C ALA A 330 12.37 7.19 15.17
N ALA A 331 11.25 7.86 14.85
CA ALA A 331 11.23 9.28 14.52
C ALA A 331 11.66 10.16 15.70
N LEU A 332 11.15 9.87 16.91
CA LEU A 332 11.48 10.62 18.12
C LEU A 332 12.95 10.45 18.52
N LEU A 333 13.50 9.23 18.45
CA LEU A 333 14.91 8.93 18.72
C LEU A 333 15.82 9.57 17.67
N ASN A 334 15.47 9.46 16.39
CA ASN A 334 16.24 10.07 15.29
C ASN A 334 16.36 11.60 15.43
N LYS A 335 15.28 12.23 15.91
CA LYS A 335 15.27 13.67 16.19
C LYS A 335 16.01 14.06 17.48
N GLY A 336 16.34 13.08 18.34
CA GLY A 336 16.87 13.33 19.68
C GLY A 336 15.84 13.98 20.63
N ALA A 337 14.54 13.83 20.35
CA ALA A 337 13.46 14.35 21.17
C ALA A 337 13.29 13.58 22.49
N VAL A 338 13.64 12.29 22.46
CA VAL A 338 13.66 11.39 23.63
C VAL A 338 14.88 10.48 23.59
N ALA A 339 15.22 9.94 24.76
CA ALA A 339 16.06 8.77 24.97
C ALA A 339 15.30 7.79 25.86
N PRO A 340 15.67 6.52 25.97
CA PRO A 340 14.96 5.55 26.82
C PRO A 340 14.77 6.01 28.27
N GLU A 341 15.72 6.76 28.81
CA GLU A 341 15.74 7.27 30.19
C GLU A 341 15.01 8.62 30.34
N THR A 342 14.55 9.23 29.25
CA THR A 342 13.81 10.51 29.31
C THR A 342 12.51 10.31 30.07
N THR A 343 12.29 11.11 31.11
CA THR A 343 11.03 11.08 31.86
C THR A 343 9.91 11.66 31.02
N VAL A 344 8.88 10.86 30.77
CA VAL A 344 7.64 11.26 30.09
C VAL A 344 6.50 10.65 30.90
N ASP A 345 5.71 11.51 31.55
CA ASP A 345 4.61 11.02 32.38
C ASP A 345 3.57 10.23 31.57
N CYS A 346 3.11 9.12 32.15
CA CYS A 346 2.00 8.33 31.63
C CYS A 346 0.73 8.54 32.47
N PRO A 347 0.05 9.68 32.35
CA PRO A 347 -1.19 9.92 33.10
C PRO A 347 -2.33 9.08 32.53
N LYS A 348 -3.29 8.74 33.39
CA LYS A 348 -4.49 7.99 32.99
C LYS A 348 -5.25 8.60 31.83
N TYR A 349 -5.35 9.93 31.81
CA TYR A 349 -6.05 10.74 30.81
C TYR A 349 -5.22 11.96 30.40
N LEU A 350 -5.30 12.30 29.10
CA LEU A 350 -4.73 13.51 28.57
C LEU A 350 -5.70 14.12 27.53
N THR A 351 -6.00 15.41 27.64
CA THR A 351 -6.93 16.06 26.71
C THR A 351 -6.19 16.89 25.66
N VAL A 352 -6.41 16.56 24.38
CA VAL A 352 -5.98 17.31 23.20
C VAL A 352 -7.14 17.28 22.20
N GLY A 353 -7.95 18.32 22.18
CA GLY A 353 -9.21 18.35 21.42
C GLY A 353 -10.26 17.36 21.96
N LYS A 354 -9.89 16.09 22.15
CA LYS A 354 -10.65 15.05 22.85
C LYS A 354 -9.85 14.50 24.03
N GLN A 355 -10.50 13.74 24.90
CA GLN A 355 -9.81 13.01 25.96
C GLN A 355 -9.23 11.72 25.40
N PHE A 356 -7.91 11.54 25.56
CA PHE A 356 -7.18 10.30 25.31
C PHE A 356 -6.97 9.53 26.60
N HIS A 357 -6.84 8.21 26.53
CA HIS A 357 -6.59 7.32 27.67
C HIS A 357 -5.70 6.15 27.27
N ASN A 358 -5.15 5.52 28.27
CA ASN A 358 -4.42 4.26 28.10
C ASN A 358 -5.40 3.08 28.06
N VAL A 359 -4.99 1.99 27.43
CA VAL A 359 -5.73 0.72 27.54
C VAL A 359 -5.87 0.40 29.03
N GLU A 360 -7.07 -0.05 29.45
CA GLU A 360 -7.39 -0.32 30.86
C GLU A 360 -7.26 0.90 31.80
N THR A 361 -7.15 2.10 31.25
CA THR A 361 -7.00 3.34 32.01
C THR A 361 -5.90 3.30 33.06
N SER A 362 -4.77 2.63 32.76
CA SER A 362 -3.57 2.57 33.57
C SER A 362 -2.84 3.92 33.63
N GLU A 363 -2.01 4.14 34.65
CA GLU A 363 -1.09 5.27 34.78
C GLU A 363 0.24 4.81 35.36
N ILE A 364 1.34 5.47 34.98
CA ILE A 364 2.68 5.22 35.49
C ILE A 364 3.30 6.60 35.82
N PRO A 365 3.17 7.06 37.05
CA PRO A 365 3.71 8.36 37.46
C PRO A 365 5.24 8.40 37.38
N GLY A 366 5.80 9.40 36.73
CA GLY A 366 7.24 9.55 36.58
C GLY A 366 7.88 8.53 35.66
N ALA A 367 7.10 7.91 34.76
CA ALA A 367 7.59 6.92 33.81
C ALA A 367 8.75 7.45 32.98
N THR A 368 9.67 6.58 32.64
CA THR A 368 10.66 6.78 31.58
C THR A 368 10.04 6.44 30.22
N PHE A 369 10.57 6.99 29.15
CA PHE A 369 10.12 6.67 27.79
C PHE A 369 10.23 5.16 27.48
N ARG A 370 11.22 4.47 28.09
CA ARG A 370 11.32 3.00 28.06
C ARG A 370 10.08 2.34 28.65
N GLU A 371 9.67 2.76 29.85
CA GLU A 371 8.46 2.22 30.51
C GLU A 371 7.20 2.52 29.70
N ASP A 372 7.09 3.70 29.10
CA ASP A 372 5.98 4.08 28.21
C ASP A 372 5.90 3.19 26.98
N PHE A 373 7.05 2.86 26.37
CA PHE A 373 7.09 2.00 25.19
C PHE A 373 6.72 0.55 25.54
N ILE A 374 7.36 -0.05 26.56
CA ILE A 374 7.15 -1.46 26.89
C ILE A 374 5.76 -1.76 27.46
N HIS A 375 5.17 -0.79 28.18
CA HIS A 375 3.79 -0.87 28.69
C HIS A 375 2.77 -0.22 27.76
N SER A 376 3.22 0.28 26.61
CA SER A 376 2.36 0.81 25.55
C SER A 376 1.51 2.03 25.95
N CYS A 377 2.04 2.96 26.77
CA CYS A 377 1.34 4.15 27.22
C CYS A 377 0.92 5.06 26.05
N ASN A 378 -0.37 5.31 25.86
CA ASN A 378 -0.87 6.19 24.80
C ASN A 378 -0.67 7.67 25.18
N THR A 379 -0.95 8.01 26.41
CA THR A 379 -0.95 9.43 26.88
C THR A 379 0.46 10.02 26.86
N ALA A 380 1.51 9.24 27.07
CA ALA A 380 2.90 9.66 26.91
C ALA A 380 3.19 10.04 25.44
N PHE A 381 2.80 9.20 24.49
CA PHE A 381 2.96 9.49 23.05
C PHE A 381 2.14 10.71 22.63
N VAL A 382 0.92 10.87 23.13
CA VAL A 382 0.10 12.08 22.92
C VAL A 382 0.80 13.33 23.47
N ALA A 383 1.47 13.25 24.63
CA ALA A 383 2.21 14.36 25.20
C ALA A 383 3.39 14.80 24.31
N LEU A 384 4.01 13.86 23.61
CA LEU A 384 5.15 14.08 22.71
C LEU A 384 4.76 14.64 21.31
N ARG A 385 3.47 14.89 21.03
CA ARG A 385 3.01 15.37 19.71
C ARG A 385 3.71 16.65 19.23
N GLY A 386 4.07 17.55 20.14
CA GLY A 386 4.80 18.78 19.81
C GLY A 386 6.28 18.57 19.46
N SER A 387 6.80 17.35 19.65
CA SER A 387 8.17 17.01 19.34
C SER A 387 8.40 16.73 17.85
N LEU A 388 7.34 16.46 17.09
CA LEU A 388 7.38 16.27 15.63
C LEU A 388 6.57 17.38 14.94
N GLY A 389 7.02 17.82 13.76
CA GLY A 389 6.26 18.70 12.87
C GLY A 389 5.03 18.00 12.29
N ASP A 390 4.16 18.73 11.61
CA ASP A 390 2.90 18.17 11.09
C ASP A 390 3.14 17.18 9.94
N GLU A 391 4.10 17.46 9.06
CA GLU A 391 4.47 16.60 7.93
C GLU A 391 5.53 15.57 8.31
N GLU A 392 6.24 15.77 9.43
CA GLU A 392 7.46 15.04 9.77
C GLU A 392 7.25 13.53 9.95
N MET A 393 6.08 13.08 10.43
CA MET A 393 5.78 11.66 10.54
C MET A 393 5.56 11.03 9.15
N THR A 394 4.89 11.73 8.26
CA THR A 394 4.66 11.32 6.86
C THR A 394 5.98 11.21 6.12
N ASP A 395 6.80 12.27 6.18
CA ASP A 395 8.14 12.32 5.56
C ASP A 395 9.07 11.25 6.13
N PHE A 396 9.03 11.00 7.44
CA PHE A 396 9.84 9.99 8.09
C PHE A 396 9.45 8.56 7.68
N ALA A 397 8.15 8.29 7.56
CA ALA A 397 7.63 7.00 7.13
C ALA A 397 8.01 6.70 5.65
N GLU A 398 7.94 7.69 4.78
CA GLU A 398 8.36 7.56 3.38
C GLU A 398 9.90 7.39 3.31
N ARG A 399 10.64 8.26 3.98
CA ARG A 399 12.09 8.36 3.87
C ARG A 399 12.84 7.14 4.40
N TYR A 400 12.41 6.54 5.51
CA TYR A 400 13.13 5.46 6.18
C TYR A 400 12.43 4.10 6.12
N PHE A 401 11.11 4.07 5.87
CA PHE A 401 10.32 2.85 5.87
C PHE A 401 9.65 2.57 4.51
N GLY A 402 9.83 3.45 3.52
CA GLY A 402 9.26 3.30 2.18
C GLY A 402 7.73 3.25 2.15
N ILE A 403 7.05 3.76 3.20
CA ILE A 403 5.58 3.79 3.28
C ILE A 403 5.07 5.00 2.52
N GLY A 404 4.09 4.79 1.62
CA GLY A 404 3.59 5.83 0.72
C GLY A 404 4.21 5.78 -0.67
N GLU A 405 5.31 5.03 -0.84
CA GLU A 405 5.81 4.57 -2.12
C GLU A 405 4.95 3.41 -2.64
N GLU A 406 4.97 3.15 -3.94
CA GLU A 406 4.29 2.00 -4.53
C GLU A 406 5.20 0.78 -4.51
N TRP A 407 4.77 -0.30 -3.88
CA TRP A 407 5.55 -1.53 -3.76
C TRP A 407 5.24 -2.53 -4.88
N SER A 408 6.26 -3.00 -5.56
CA SER A 408 6.17 -4.10 -6.52
C SER A 408 6.32 -5.44 -5.80
N THR A 409 5.31 -5.88 -5.05
CA THR A 409 5.37 -7.14 -4.27
C THR A 409 5.24 -8.39 -5.12
N GLY A 410 4.81 -8.25 -6.39
CA GLY A 410 4.48 -9.34 -7.32
C GLY A 410 3.00 -9.72 -7.33
N VAL A 411 2.22 -9.26 -6.35
CA VAL A 411 0.77 -9.43 -6.24
C VAL A 411 0.13 -8.11 -5.80
N PRO A 412 -1.20 -7.93 -5.94
CA PRO A 412 -1.84 -6.71 -5.45
C PRO A 412 -1.69 -6.55 -3.92
N SER A 413 -1.14 -5.41 -3.49
CA SER A 413 -0.98 -5.03 -2.09
C SER A 413 -1.53 -3.63 -1.81
N PHE A 414 -1.73 -3.33 -0.54
CA PHE A 414 -1.89 -1.99 -0.01
C PHE A 414 -0.64 -1.66 0.80
N ASP A 415 0.08 -0.63 0.42
CA ASP A 415 1.45 -0.36 0.84
C ASP A 415 1.55 0.68 1.99
N GLY A 416 0.42 0.87 2.68
CA GLY A 416 0.32 1.77 3.82
C GLY A 416 -0.06 3.21 3.45
N GLU A 417 -0.61 3.91 4.43
CA GLU A 417 -0.98 5.32 4.28
C GLU A 417 -0.70 6.09 5.58
N VAL A 418 0.12 7.15 5.47
CA VAL A 418 0.49 8.05 6.58
C VAL A 418 0.13 9.48 6.19
N PRO A 419 -1.14 9.88 6.32
CA PRO A 419 -1.59 11.22 5.93
C PRO A 419 -1.06 12.29 6.88
N VAL A 420 -0.75 13.47 6.35
CA VAL A 420 -0.51 14.67 7.16
C VAL A 420 -1.75 14.95 8.01
N PRO A 421 -1.60 15.11 9.34
CA PRO A 421 -2.75 15.37 10.24
C PRO A 421 -3.48 16.66 9.90
N GLY A 422 -4.79 16.64 9.95
CA GLY A 422 -5.63 17.82 9.70
C GLY A 422 -5.73 18.79 10.88
N ASP A 423 -5.49 18.30 12.11
CA ASP A 423 -5.52 19.06 13.34
C ASP A 423 -4.68 18.40 14.46
N GLU A 424 -4.53 19.11 15.59
CA GLU A 424 -3.78 18.64 16.76
C GLU A 424 -4.34 17.35 17.39
N THR A 425 -5.63 17.10 17.28
CA THR A 425 -6.28 15.89 17.81
C THR A 425 -5.91 14.69 16.96
N GLU A 426 -5.94 14.85 15.65
CA GLU A 426 -5.52 13.82 14.71
C GLU A 426 -4.01 13.54 14.81
N LYS A 427 -3.19 14.61 14.94
CA LYS A 427 -1.76 14.49 15.19
C LYS A 427 -1.46 13.68 16.45
N ALA A 428 -2.15 14.00 17.56
CA ALA A 428 -2.02 13.24 18.79
C ALA A 428 -2.40 11.76 18.62
N ALA A 429 -3.46 11.47 17.86
CA ALA A 429 -3.90 10.10 17.58
C ALA A 429 -2.91 9.32 16.69
N SER A 430 -2.32 10.00 15.70
CA SER A 430 -1.38 9.36 14.75
C SER A 430 -0.11 8.85 15.43
N LEU A 431 0.35 9.48 16.53
CA LEU A 431 1.56 9.04 17.24
C LEU A 431 1.46 7.66 17.89
N PHE A 432 0.25 7.16 18.11
CA PHE A 432 0.06 5.80 18.63
C PHE A 432 -0.80 4.92 17.68
N GLY A 433 -0.78 5.24 16.37
CA GLY A 433 -1.33 4.37 15.33
C GLY A 433 -2.83 4.44 15.14
N GLN A 434 -3.45 5.58 15.47
CA GLN A 434 -4.88 5.84 15.28
C GLN A 434 -5.11 6.97 14.26
N GLY A 435 -6.35 7.43 14.13
CA GLY A 435 -6.70 8.45 13.15
C GLY A 435 -6.83 7.87 11.74
N ARG A 436 -6.26 8.58 10.75
CA ARG A 436 -6.31 8.16 9.33
C ARG A 436 -5.17 7.24 8.90
N LEU A 437 -4.26 6.85 9.81
CA LEU A 437 -3.22 5.88 9.50
C LEU A 437 -3.83 4.55 9.06
N ARG A 438 -3.28 3.95 8.00
CA ARG A 438 -3.70 2.64 7.52
C ARG A 438 -2.50 1.77 7.21
N ALA A 439 -2.57 0.52 7.69
CA ALA A 439 -1.57 -0.51 7.46
C ALA A 439 -2.24 -1.89 7.39
N ASN A 440 -1.50 -2.88 6.97
CA ASN A 440 -1.85 -4.29 7.00
C ASN A 440 -0.67 -5.10 7.58
N PRO A 441 -0.80 -6.43 7.74
CA PRO A 441 0.32 -7.26 8.21
C PRO A 441 1.59 -7.14 7.37
N LEU A 442 1.50 -7.00 6.04
CA LEU A 442 2.67 -6.82 5.18
C LEU A 442 3.45 -5.55 5.54
N VAL A 443 2.75 -4.42 5.65
CA VAL A 443 3.34 -3.12 6.04
C VAL A 443 3.95 -3.20 7.43
N MET A 444 3.24 -3.78 8.40
CA MET A 444 3.71 -3.83 9.78
C MET A 444 4.85 -4.84 9.98
N ALA A 445 4.93 -5.91 9.19
CA ALA A 445 6.08 -6.81 9.15
C ALA A 445 7.32 -6.08 8.57
N SER A 446 7.14 -5.30 7.50
CA SER A 446 8.20 -4.46 6.91
C SER A 446 8.69 -3.39 7.91
N VAL A 447 7.78 -2.71 8.62
CA VAL A 447 8.14 -1.76 9.70
C VAL A 447 8.97 -2.45 10.77
N THR A 448 8.60 -3.67 11.15
CA THR A 448 9.30 -4.44 12.17
C THR A 448 10.70 -4.85 11.71
N ALA A 449 10.83 -5.34 10.48
CA ALA A 449 12.10 -5.70 9.86
C ALA A 449 13.04 -4.48 9.77
N THR A 450 12.53 -3.36 9.26
CA THR A 450 13.28 -2.10 9.14
C THR A 450 13.73 -1.57 10.51
N ALA A 451 12.86 -1.60 11.51
CA ALA A 451 13.21 -1.18 12.88
C ALA A 451 14.30 -2.05 13.50
N ALA A 452 14.32 -3.35 13.19
CA ALA A 452 15.29 -4.30 13.71
C ALA A 452 16.62 -4.30 12.96
N THR A 453 16.63 -4.03 11.64
CA THR A 453 17.86 -4.05 10.82
C THR A 453 18.43 -2.65 10.53
N GLY A 454 17.57 -1.63 10.58
CA GLY A 454 17.89 -0.27 10.14
C GLY A 454 17.72 -0.05 8.65
N THR A 455 17.45 -1.09 7.87
CA THR A 455 17.41 -1.03 6.41
C THR A 455 16.05 -1.48 5.90
N PHE A 456 15.36 -0.62 5.17
CA PHE A 456 14.14 -0.99 4.46
C PHE A 456 14.47 -1.93 3.30
N ARG A 457 13.78 -3.05 3.26
CA ARG A 457 13.73 -3.96 2.11
C ARG A 457 12.28 -4.07 1.67
N GLN A 458 12.00 -3.65 0.43
CA GLN A 458 10.64 -3.74 -0.08
C GLN A 458 10.16 -5.19 -0.07
N PRO A 459 9.00 -5.50 0.54
CA PRO A 459 8.47 -6.86 0.56
C PRO A 459 8.20 -7.40 -0.85
N VAL A 460 8.59 -8.65 -1.11
CA VAL A 460 8.32 -9.37 -2.36
C VAL A 460 7.86 -10.80 -2.05
N ILE A 461 6.84 -11.29 -2.77
CA ILE A 461 6.36 -12.69 -2.64
C ILE A 461 6.60 -13.48 -3.92
N VAL A 462 6.82 -12.81 -5.05
CA VAL A 462 7.16 -13.43 -6.34
C VAL A 462 8.65 -13.32 -6.54
N ALA A 463 9.32 -14.46 -6.68
CA ALA A 463 10.76 -14.53 -6.84
C ALA A 463 11.23 -13.77 -8.10
N GLY A 464 12.32 -13.02 -7.95
CA GLY A 464 12.88 -12.21 -9.04
C GLY A 464 12.06 -10.95 -9.37
N GLN A 465 11.12 -10.57 -8.53
CA GLN A 465 10.45 -9.27 -8.62
C GLN A 465 11.41 -8.16 -8.23
N GLU A 466 11.63 -7.20 -9.15
CA GLU A 466 12.45 -6.03 -8.87
C GLU A 466 11.72 -5.04 -7.96
N PRO A 467 12.35 -4.57 -6.88
CA PRO A 467 11.77 -3.55 -6.02
C PRO A 467 11.56 -2.23 -6.77
N SER A 468 10.43 -1.56 -6.51
CA SER A 468 10.11 -0.21 -7.03
C SER A 468 10.30 0.88 -5.99
N ALA A 469 10.28 0.52 -4.69
CA ALA A 469 10.48 1.43 -3.57
C ALA A 469 11.85 1.25 -2.93
N SER A 470 12.41 2.35 -2.42
CA SER A 470 13.67 2.38 -1.68
C SER A 470 13.59 3.40 -0.57
N ALA A 471 14.38 3.23 0.49
CA ALA A 471 14.44 4.17 1.60
C ALA A 471 15.89 4.39 2.08
N GLU A 472 16.08 5.43 2.87
CA GLU A 472 17.37 5.67 3.55
C GLU A 472 17.52 4.73 4.75
N GLU A 473 18.76 4.46 5.15
CA GLU A 473 19.04 3.66 6.35
C GLU A 473 18.80 4.49 7.62
N LEU A 474 18.21 3.85 8.63
CA LEU A 474 18.11 4.43 9.97
C LEU A 474 19.52 4.54 10.60
N PRO A 475 19.81 5.59 11.37
CA PRO A 475 21.05 5.68 12.12
C PRO A 475 21.22 4.50 13.10
N GLU A 476 22.42 3.90 13.15
CA GLU A 476 22.73 2.72 13.96
C GLU A 476 22.29 2.87 15.44
N GLY A 477 22.55 4.03 16.06
CA GLY A 477 22.14 4.28 17.45
C GLY A 477 20.62 4.35 17.66
N VAL A 478 19.82 4.61 16.62
CA VAL A 478 18.36 4.52 16.65
C VAL A 478 17.94 3.05 16.64
N VAL A 479 18.53 2.25 15.76
CA VAL A 479 18.27 0.81 15.62
C VAL A 479 18.58 0.06 16.92
N GLU A 480 19.76 0.34 17.52
CA GLU A 480 20.16 -0.28 18.79
C GLU A 480 19.15 -0.01 19.91
N GLN A 481 18.68 1.22 20.04
CA GLN A 481 17.68 1.60 21.05
C GLN A 481 16.32 0.96 20.78
N LEU A 482 15.88 0.92 19.51
CA LEU A 482 14.61 0.26 19.12
C LEU A 482 14.66 -1.24 19.46
N ARG A 483 15.74 -1.93 19.09
CA ARG A 483 15.92 -3.35 19.42
C ARG A 483 15.90 -3.59 20.92
N ALA A 484 16.55 -2.74 21.70
CA ALA A 484 16.53 -2.84 23.15
C ALA A 484 15.09 -2.68 23.69
N LEU A 485 14.36 -1.64 23.26
CA LEU A 485 12.99 -1.40 23.69
C LEU A 485 12.04 -2.55 23.28
N MET A 486 12.20 -3.08 22.07
CA MET A 486 11.39 -4.21 21.60
C MET A 486 11.70 -5.51 22.35
N ARG A 487 12.96 -5.78 22.71
CA ARG A 487 13.33 -6.91 23.57
C ARG A 487 12.75 -6.76 24.98
N ASP A 488 12.87 -5.57 25.55
CA ASP A 488 12.33 -5.27 26.88
C ASP A 488 10.80 -5.41 26.89
N THR A 489 10.12 -5.15 25.78
CA THR A 489 8.67 -5.38 25.65
C THR A 489 8.33 -6.88 25.81
N VAL A 490 9.21 -7.79 25.38
CA VAL A 490 9.06 -9.25 25.56
C VAL A 490 9.39 -9.67 26.98
N THR A 491 10.47 -9.14 27.56
CA THR A 491 10.96 -9.60 28.86
C THR A 491 10.23 -9.01 30.06
N GLU A 492 9.84 -7.76 29.99
CA GLU A 492 9.27 -6.97 31.10
C GLU A 492 7.94 -6.28 30.75
N GLY A 493 7.62 -6.15 29.46
CA GLY A 493 6.49 -5.37 28.97
C GLY A 493 5.26 -6.18 28.58
N SER A 494 4.53 -5.66 27.59
CA SER A 494 3.22 -6.15 27.17
C SER A 494 3.25 -7.41 26.28
N ALA A 495 4.44 -7.84 25.77
CA ALA A 495 4.58 -8.99 24.88
C ALA A 495 5.15 -10.24 25.55
N GLN A 496 4.91 -10.43 26.86
CA GLN A 496 5.39 -11.61 27.61
C GLN A 496 4.86 -12.94 27.08
N VAL A 497 3.84 -12.94 26.24
CA VAL A 497 3.39 -14.12 25.50
C VAL A 497 4.51 -14.75 24.68
N LEU A 498 5.54 -13.99 24.28
CA LEU A 498 6.72 -14.46 23.56
C LEU A 498 7.91 -14.80 24.48
N ALA A 499 7.79 -14.57 25.79
CA ALA A 499 8.87 -14.86 26.73
C ALA A 499 9.26 -16.35 26.71
N GLY A 500 10.56 -16.62 26.77
CA GLY A 500 11.10 -17.97 26.74
C GLY A 500 11.34 -18.54 25.34
N LEU A 501 10.99 -17.84 24.28
CA LEU A 501 11.50 -18.16 22.94
C LEU A 501 13.03 -18.00 22.92
N PRO A 502 13.77 -18.93 22.31
CA PRO A 502 15.22 -18.80 22.18
C PRO A 502 15.57 -17.73 21.10
N GLY A 503 16.81 -17.26 21.13
CA GLY A 503 17.34 -16.32 20.13
C GLY A 503 17.10 -14.86 20.47
N ASP A 504 17.30 -13.98 19.50
CA ASP A 504 17.08 -12.54 19.62
C ASP A 504 15.62 -12.20 19.26
N VAL A 505 14.79 -12.02 20.28
CA VAL A 505 13.35 -11.78 20.14
C VAL A 505 13.01 -10.37 20.58
N GLY A 506 12.35 -9.62 19.72
CA GLY A 506 11.78 -8.30 20.04
C GLY A 506 10.35 -8.17 19.52
N ALA A 507 9.52 -7.39 20.21
CA ALA A 507 8.11 -7.29 19.86
C ALA A 507 7.47 -5.95 20.23
N LYS A 508 6.29 -5.69 19.68
CA LYS A 508 5.36 -4.63 20.11
C LYS A 508 3.92 -5.10 19.97
N THR A 509 3.15 -4.99 21.04
CA THR A 509 1.71 -5.24 21.05
C THR A 509 0.93 -4.01 20.57
N GLY A 510 -0.24 -4.24 20.02
CA GLY A 510 -1.18 -3.19 19.64
C GLY A 510 -2.63 -3.59 19.89
N THR A 511 -3.42 -2.62 20.28
CA THR A 511 -4.87 -2.71 20.32
C THR A 511 -5.38 -1.46 19.61
N ALA A 512 -6.07 -1.65 18.49
CA ALA A 512 -6.61 -0.55 17.70
C ALA A 512 -8.12 -0.48 17.89
N GLU A 513 -8.60 0.64 18.42
CA GLU A 513 -10.02 0.90 18.56
C GLU A 513 -10.66 1.12 17.19
N VAL A 514 -11.65 0.29 16.84
CA VAL A 514 -12.42 0.42 15.58
C VAL A 514 -13.55 1.42 15.74
N THR A 515 -14.22 1.37 16.88
CA THR A 515 -15.27 2.31 17.28
C THR A 515 -15.17 2.57 18.79
N ALA A 516 -15.80 3.64 19.26
CA ALA A 516 -15.73 4.03 20.68
C ALA A 516 -16.29 2.96 21.67
N THR A 517 -17.09 2.03 21.21
CA THR A 517 -17.76 0.99 22.04
C THR A 517 -17.75 -0.39 21.39
N GLY A 518 -17.14 -0.54 20.23
CA GLY A 518 -17.06 -1.80 19.49
C GLY A 518 -15.83 -2.63 19.87
N PRO A 519 -15.73 -3.83 19.30
CA PRO A 519 -14.55 -4.65 19.46
C PRO A 519 -13.32 -3.98 18.80
N ASN A 520 -12.14 -4.35 19.27
CA ASN A 520 -10.86 -3.83 18.82
C ASN A 520 -10.23 -4.76 17.77
N ASN A 521 -9.23 -4.24 17.07
CA ASN A 521 -8.29 -5.07 16.32
C ASN A 521 -7.05 -5.32 17.21
N GLY A 522 -6.78 -6.58 17.51
CA GLY A 522 -5.61 -7.01 18.26
C GLY A 522 -4.42 -7.20 17.32
N TRP A 523 -3.29 -6.54 17.61
CA TRP A 523 -2.08 -6.61 16.83
C TRP A 523 -0.90 -7.13 17.66
N LEU A 524 -0.05 -7.95 17.05
CA LEU A 524 1.29 -8.20 17.51
C LEU A 524 2.26 -8.15 16.32
N VAL A 525 3.34 -7.40 16.50
CA VAL A 525 4.51 -7.44 15.62
C VAL A 525 5.71 -7.93 16.42
N ALA A 526 6.51 -8.79 15.81
CA ALA A 526 7.70 -9.34 16.46
C ALA A 526 8.75 -9.75 15.44
N TYR A 527 9.99 -9.87 15.88
CA TYR A 527 11.04 -10.50 15.12
C TYR A 527 11.75 -11.58 15.97
N ARG A 528 12.32 -12.57 15.30
CA ARG A 528 13.23 -13.56 15.86
C ARG A 528 14.21 -14.04 14.78
N ASP A 529 15.50 -14.02 15.08
CA ASP A 529 16.56 -14.68 14.29
C ASP A 529 16.46 -14.43 12.76
N GLY A 530 16.25 -13.17 12.35
CA GLY A 530 16.18 -12.76 10.94
C GLY A 530 14.78 -12.80 10.33
N VAL A 531 13.74 -13.23 11.05
CA VAL A 531 12.36 -13.24 10.57
C VAL A 531 11.51 -12.23 11.33
N ALA A 532 10.83 -11.35 10.61
CA ALA A 532 9.83 -10.42 11.15
C ALA A 532 8.41 -10.92 10.87
N VAL A 533 7.55 -10.87 11.86
CA VAL A 533 6.16 -11.33 11.78
C VAL A 533 5.21 -10.22 12.24
N ALA A 534 4.13 -10.01 11.51
CA ALA A 534 3.02 -9.16 11.95
C ALA A 534 1.70 -9.90 11.81
N CYS A 535 0.86 -9.81 12.83
CA CYS A 535 -0.48 -10.40 12.85
C CYS A 535 -1.51 -9.39 13.34
N VAL A 536 -2.68 -9.37 12.69
CA VAL A 536 -3.90 -8.68 13.14
C VAL A 536 -5.03 -9.69 13.29
N VAL A 537 -5.80 -9.55 14.36
CA VAL A 537 -7.05 -10.30 14.60
C VAL A 537 -8.15 -9.29 14.84
N GLU A 538 -9.22 -9.33 14.03
CA GLU A 538 -10.41 -8.51 14.23
C GLU A 538 -11.24 -9.05 15.40
N ASP A 539 -12.06 -8.20 16.00
CA ASP A 539 -12.91 -8.52 17.14
C ASP A 539 -12.12 -9.14 18.33
N ALA A 540 -10.95 -8.55 18.60
CA ALA A 540 -10.02 -9.00 19.62
C ALA A 540 -10.23 -8.26 20.95
N GLU A 541 -9.91 -8.92 22.05
CA GLU A 541 -9.81 -8.29 23.36
C GLU A 541 -8.48 -7.54 23.51
N SER A 542 -7.38 -8.16 23.07
CA SER A 542 -6.05 -7.56 23.12
C SER A 542 -5.10 -8.13 22.06
N GLY A 543 -4.06 -7.37 21.72
CA GLY A 543 -3.02 -7.88 20.81
C GLY A 543 -2.23 -9.04 21.41
N SER A 544 -1.88 -8.97 22.69
CA SER A 544 -1.13 -10.03 23.37
C SER A 544 -1.92 -11.32 23.53
N GLY A 545 -3.23 -11.22 23.80
CA GLY A 545 -4.09 -12.38 24.04
C GLY A 545 -4.55 -13.07 22.74
N ASP A 546 -4.80 -12.31 21.68
CA ASP A 546 -5.41 -12.82 20.46
C ASP A 546 -4.40 -13.02 19.32
N ALA A 547 -3.61 -12.00 18.97
CA ALA A 547 -2.55 -12.12 17.96
C ALA A 547 -1.27 -12.77 18.52
N GLY A 548 -1.04 -12.66 19.82
CA GLY A 548 0.14 -13.19 20.50
C GLY A 548 0.37 -14.69 20.31
N PRO A 549 -0.59 -15.56 20.59
CA PRO A 549 -0.45 -17.00 20.38
C PRO A 549 -0.18 -17.38 18.92
N VAL A 550 -0.78 -16.66 17.96
CA VAL A 550 -0.54 -16.87 16.52
C VAL A 550 0.92 -16.58 16.18
N VAL A 551 1.42 -15.40 16.58
CA VAL A 551 2.80 -14.97 16.29
C VAL A 551 3.80 -15.87 17.02
N ARG A 552 3.51 -16.31 18.25
CA ARG A 552 4.36 -17.22 19.00
C ARG A 552 4.59 -18.53 18.25
N ASP A 553 3.51 -19.18 17.80
CA ASP A 553 3.59 -20.45 17.10
C ASP A 553 4.41 -20.33 15.79
N VAL A 554 4.26 -19.23 15.07
CA VAL A 554 5.04 -18.96 13.85
C VAL A 554 6.51 -18.75 14.19
N LEU A 555 6.82 -17.98 15.24
CA LEU A 555 8.20 -17.76 15.66
C LEU A 555 8.86 -19.02 16.26
N GLU A 556 8.09 -19.95 16.81
CA GLU A 556 8.61 -21.26 17.25
C GLU A 556 9.09 -22.11 16.07
N ALA A 557 8.49 -21.94 14.88
CA ALA A 557 8.88 -22.62 13.65
C ALA A 557 10.09 -21.97 12.93
N VAL A 558 10.53 -20.79 13.36
CA VAL A 558 11.79 -20.21 12.86
C VAL A 558 12.94 -21.05 13.40
N GLY A 559 13.68 -21.72 12.50
CA GLY A 559 14.69 -22.74 12.77
C GLY A 559 15.96 -22.22 13.41
#